data_3e94c67a81a1f7ee837a3787eb70a945
#
_entry.id   3e94c67a81a1f7ee837a3787eb70a945
#
_cell.length_a   1.000
_cell.length_b   1.000
_cell.length_c   1.000
_cell.angle_alpha   90.00
_cell.angle_beta   90.00
_cell.angle_gamma   90.00
#
_symmetry.space_group_name_H-M   'P 1'
#
loop_
_entity.id
_entity.type
_entity.pdbx_description
1 polymer ?
#
loop_
_entity_poly.entity_id
_entity_poly.type
_entity_poly.pdbx_seq_one_letter_code
_entity_poly.pdbx_strand_id
1 'polypeptide(L)'
;ILFVARVLNWNDKYLPSQTQYTDEYDFESSCCLSRARYDYIYKCKVDNERYRTNGATYRWCRAGRKASKYIKKHVQEIKIPVLLCQAGKDTLVSNTAEDEFIAKLPQGTKKVYPDSKHEIFNADDDTLEKFYSDILDFWA
;
A
#
# COMPACT_ATOMS: atom_id res chain seq x y z
N ILE A 1 -11.83 -1.58 19.51
CA ILE A 1 -12.73 -1.88 18.36
C ILE A 1 -12.47 -3.28 17.83
N LEU A 2 -11.24 -3.64 17.39
CA LEU A 2 -10.95 -4.96 16.78
C LEU A 2 -11.22 -6.17 17.71
N PHE A 3 -11.02 -6.01 19.00
CA PHE A 3 -11.35 -7.03 19.99
C PHE A 3 -12.87 -7.22 20.12
N VAL A 4 -13.61 -6.12 20.24
CA VAL A 4 -15.09 -6.12 20.30
C VAL A 4 -15.68 -6.74 19.04
N ALA A 5 -15.17 -6.38 17.86
CA ALA A 5 -15.61 -6.95 16.59
C ALA A 5 -15.39 -8.46 16.52
N ARG A 6 -14.33 -8.99 17.16
CA ARG A 6 -14.10 -10.44 17.26
C ARG A 6 -15.15 -11.12 18.15
N VAL A 7 -15.44 -10.54 19.32
CA VAL A 7 -16.41 -11.08 20.29
C VAL A 7 -17.83 -11.08 19.68
N LEU A 8 -18.18 -10.02 18.95
CA LEU A 8 -19.48 -9.86 18.31
C LEU A 8 -19.58 -10.57 16.94
N ASN A 9 -18.57 -11.34 16.55
CA ASN A 9 -18.49 -12.03 15.24
C ASN A 9 -18.65 -11.09 14.01
N TRP A 10 -18.13 -9.85 14.11
CA TRP A 10 -18.13 -8.88 13.01
C TRP A 10 -16.95 -9.02 12.05
N ASN A 11 -16.32 -10.18 12.03
CA ASN A 11 -15.09 -10.41 11.28
C ASN A 11 -15.18 -10.00 9.81
N ASP A 12 -16.29 -10.28 9.16
CA ASP A 12 -16.51 -10.07 7.73
C ASP A 12 -17.26 -8.76 7.43
N LYS A 13 -17.61 -7.98 8.46
CA LYS A 13 -18.14 -6.63 8.27
C LYS A 13 -17.02 -5.67 7.87
N TYR A 14 -17.37 -4.69 7.07
CA TYR A 14 -16.47 -3.59 6.70
C TYR A 14 -16.17 -2.70 7.91
N LEU A 15 -14.99 -2.09 7.90
CA LEU A 15 -14.66 -1.02 8.84
C LEU A 15 -15.56 0.21 8.59
N PRO A 16 -15.73 1.11 9.59
CA PRO A 16 -16.39 2.39 9.34
C PRO A 16 -15.76 3.10 8.12
N SER A 17 -16.58 3.71 7.29
CA SER A 17 -16.22 4.34 6.01
C SER A 17 -15.70 3.38 4.92
N GLN A 18 -15.74 2.07 5.13
CA GLN A 18 -15.36 1.08 4.12
C GLN A 18 -16.62 0.39 3.59
N THR A 19 -16.66 0.18 2.27
CA THR A 19 -17.81 -0.43 1.60
C THR A 19 -17.36 -1.48 0.58
N GLN A 20 -18.33 -2.16 0.01
CA GLN A 20 -18.14 -2.90 -1.21
C GLN A 20 -17.79 -1.93 -2.35
N TYR A 21 -17.13 -2.45 -3.38
CA TYR A 21 -16.81 -1.69 -4.59
C TYR A 21 -18.05 -1.00 -5.18
N THR A 22 -17.88 0.23 -5.61
CA THR A 22 -18.85 1.01 -6.38
C THR A 22 -18.18 1.51 -7.66
N ASP A 23 -18.97 1.79 -8.70
CA ASP A 23 -18.49 2.38 -9.96
C ASP A 23 -18.32 3.92 -9.85
N GLU A 24 -18.18 4.46 -8.66
CA GLU A 24 -17.97 5.89 -8.45
C GLU A 24 -16.57 6.30 -8.93
N TYR A 25 -16.51 7.31 -9.78
CA TYR A 25 -15.26 7.89 -10.25
C TYR A 25 -14.77 8.94 -9.25
N ASP A 26 -13.66 8.65 -8.56
CA ASP A 26 -13.06 9.55 -7.59
C ASP A 26 -11.52 9.56 -7.70
N PHE A 27 -11.01 10.32 -8.66
CA PHE A 27 -9.58 10.49 -8.85
C PHE A 27 -8.93 11.27 -7.71
N GLU A 28 -9.58 12.29 -7.18
CA GLU A 28 -8.99 13.21 -6.20
C GLU A 28 -8.65 12.50 -4.87
N SER A 29 -9.52 11.60 -4.41
CA SER A 29 -9.29 10.79 -3.20
C SER A 29 -8.44 9.54 -3.46
N SER A 30 -8.08 9.26 -4.72
CA SER A 30 -7.33 8.07 -5.08
C SER A 30 -5.87 8.13 -4.64
N CYS A 31 -5.24 6.96 -4.56
CA CYS A 31 -3.80 6.82 -4.30
C CYS A 31 -2.94 7.04 -5.55
N CYS A 32 -3.57 7.35 -6.69
CA CYS A 32 -2.97 7.58 -7.98
C CYS A 32 -2.59 9.06 -8.15
N LEU A 33 -1.44 9.34 -8.74
CA LEU A 33 -1.06 10.71 -9.08
C LEU A 33 -1.34 11.03 -10.56
N SER A 34 -1.22 10.04 -11.44
CA SER A 34 -1.49 10.18 -12.88
C SER A 34 -2.98 9.94 -13.18
N ARG A 35 -3.66 10.97 -13.70
CA ARG A 35 -5.06 10.85 -14.15
C ARG A 35 -5.22 9.79 -15.25
N ALA A 36 -4.33 9.78 -16.24
CA ALA A 36 -4.42 8.82 -17.34
C ALA A 36 -4.30 7.36 -16.86
N ARG A 37 -3.44 7.08 -15.86
CA ARG A 37 -3.32 5.75 -15.24
C ARG A 37 -4.53 5.40 -14.39
N TYR A 38 -5.06 6.38 -13.68
CA TYR A 38 -6.31 6.20 -12.93
C TYR A 38 -7.48 5.85 -13.85
N ASP A 39 -7.66 6.59 -14.96
CA ASP A 39 -8.72 6.37 -15.93
C ASP A 39 -8.63 4.95 -16.52
N TYR A 40 -7.42 4.49 -16.84
CA TYR A 40 -7.21 3.13 -17.32
C TYR A 40 -7.61 2.07 -16.28
N ILE A 41 -7.18 2.23 -15.03
CA ILE A 41 -7.52 1.28 -13.95
C ILE A 41 -9.01 1.32 -13.64
N TYR A 42 -9.60 2.52 -13.60
CA TYR A 42 -11.04 2.69 -13.39
C TYR A 42 -11.82 1.94 -14.49
N LYS A 43 -11.46 2.15 -15.75
CA LYS A 43 -12.07 1.43 -16.86
C LYS A 43 -11.92 -0.09 -16.71
N CYS A 44 -10.76 -0.59 -16.36
CA CYS A 44 -10.56 -2.02 -16.10
C CYS A 44 -11.50 -2.56 -15.00
N LYS A 45 -11.71 -1.79 -13.92
CA LYS A 45 -12.61 -2.18 -12.82
C LYS A 45 -14.09 -2.15 -13.22
N VAL A 46 -14.49 -1.19 -14.04
CA VAL A 46 -15.86 -1.12 -14.58
C VAL A 46 -16.14 -2.30 -15.51
N ASP A 47 -15.23 -2.55 -16.45
CA ASP A 47 -15.40 -3.57 -17.50
C ASP A 47 -15.26 -5.01 -16.98
N ASN A 48 -14.54 -5.23 -15.86
CA ASN A 48 -14.26 -6.57 -15.38
C ASN A 48 -14.20 -6.62 -13.84
N GLU A 49 -15.15 -7.35 -13.26
CA GLU A 49 -15.26 -7.52 -11.80
C GLU A 49 -14.03 -8.11 -11.12
N ARG A 50 -13.18 -8.85 -11.83
CA ARG A 50 -11.94 -9.42 -11.29
C ARG A 50 -10.89 -8.38 -10.89
N TYR A 51 -10.98 -7.16 -11.41
CA TYR A 51 -10.12 -6.04 -11.02
C TYR A 51 -10.67 -5.24 -9.84
N ARG A 52 -11.91 -5.54 -9.40
CA ARG A 52 -12.57 -4.81 -8.32
C ARG A 52 -12.00 -5.21 -6.96
N THR A 53 -11.75 -4.22 -6.13
CA THR A 53 -11.32 -4.43 -4.74
C THR A 53 -12.34 -3.82 -3.80
N ASN A 54 -12.73 -4.57 -2.78
CA ASN A 54 -13.63 -4.09 -1.75
C ASN A 54 -12.84 -3.41 -0.63
N GLY A 55 -13.51 -2.62 0.18
CA GLY A 55 -12.97 -2.00 1.37
C GLY A 55 -12.52 -3.02 2.42
N ALA A 56 -11.76 -2.56 3.39
CA ALA A 56 -11.19 -3.40 4.44
C ALA A 56 -12.24 -3.91 5.44
N THR A 57 -12.19 -5.21 5.77
CA THR A 57 -12.98 -5.80 6.83
C THR A 57 -12.24 -5.81 8.18
N TYR A 58 -12.95 -6.02 9.28
CA TYR A 58 -12.32 -6.18 10.60
C TYR A 58 -11.33 -7.35 10.63
N ARG A 59 -11.60 -8.45 9.92
CA ARG A 59 -10.69 -9.60 9.79
C ARG A 59 -9.41 -9.21 9.09
N TRP A 60 -9.53 -8.51 7.96
CA TRP A 60 -8.38 -8.04 7.18
C TRP A 60 -7.48 -7.12 8.01
N CYS A 61 -8.06 -6.11 8.64
CA CYS A 61 -7.32 -5.15 9.46
C CYS A 61 -6.60 -5.84 10.64
N ARG A 62 -7.25 -6.82 11.28
CA ARG A 62 -6.63 -7.60 12.36
C ARG A 62 -5.47 -8.47 11.85
N ALA A 63 -5.62 -9.10 10.69
CA ALA A 63 -4.57 -9.89 10.06
C ALA A 63 -3.35 -9.02 9.71
N GLY A 64 -3.57 -7.88 9.05
CA GLY A 64 -2.52 -6.91 8.73
C GLY A 64 -1.78 -6.42 9.98
N ARG A 65 -2.53 -6.05 11.04
CA ARG A 65 -1.92 -5.62 12.31
C ARG A 65 -1.09 -6.73 12.99
N LYS A 66 -1.55 -7.99 12.90
CA LYS A 66 -0.80 -9.14 13.42
C LYS A 66 0.49 -9.36 12.61
N ALA A 67 0.40 -9.30 11.29
CA ALA A 67 1.54 -9.42 10.39
C ALA A 67 2.57 -8.32 10.63
N SER A 68 2.15 -7.05 10.71
CA SER A 68 3.04 -5.92 11.00
C SER A 68 3.78 -6.07 12.32
N LYS A 69 3.09 -6.53 13.38
CA LYS A 69 3.73 -6.81 14.68
C LYS A 69 4.75 -7.94 14.59
N TYR A 70 4.44 -8.99 13.84
CA TYR A 70 5.34 -10.10 13.64
C TYR A 70 6.60 -9.67 12.88
N ILE A 71 6.43 -8.97 11.77
CA ILE A 71 7.55 -8.44 10.97
C ILE A 71 8.44 -7.52 11.80
N LYS A 72 7.87 -6.57 12.54
CA LYS A 72 8.65 -5.66 13.41
C LYS A 72 9.51 -6.40 14.45
N LYS A 73 9.03 -7.55 14.94
CA LYS A 73 9.77 -8.37 15.91
C LYS A 73 10.90 -9.18 15.26
N HIS A 74 10.73 -9.59 14.01
CA HIS A 74 11.61 -10.52 13.29
C HIS A 74 12.40 -9.86 12.15
N VAL A 75 12.39 -8.53 12.06
CA VAL A 75 13.02 -7.79 10.96
C VAL A 75 14.51 -8.13 10.77
N GLN A 76 15.25 -8.36 11.86
CA GLN A 76 16.67 -8.71 11.80
C GLN A 76 16.96 -10.14 11.32
N GLU A 77 15.92 -10.98 11.19
CA GLU A 77 16.03 -12.34 10.64
C GLU A 77 16.02 -12.32 9.10
N ILE A 78 15.63 -11.20 8.48
CA ILE A 78 15.64 -11.00 7.03
C ILE A 78 17.08 -10.80 6.58
N LYS A 79 17.63 -11.78 5.87
CA LYS A 79 19.04 -11.79 5.42
C LYS A 79 19.23 -11.47 3.94
N ILE A 80 18.15 -11.39 3.18
CA ILE A 80 18.19 -10.99 1.78
C ILE A 80 18.25 -9.46 1.66
N PRO A 81 18.81 -8.90 0.58
CA PRO A 81 18.68 -7.49 0.26
C PRO A 81 17.22 -7.09 0.11
N VAL A 82 16.86 -5.94 0.65
CA VAL A 82 15.50 -5.38 0.56
C VAL A 82 15.56 -3.94 0.09
N LEU A 83 14.84 -3.64 -0.99
CA LEU A 83 14.59 -2.29 -1.46
C LEU A 83 13.23 -1.82 -0.95
N LEU A 84 13.20 -0.73 -0.19
CA LEU A 84 12.00 -0.01 0.22
C LEU A 84 11.82 1.23 -0.64
N CYS A 85 10.75 1.25 -1.43
CA CYS A 85 10.33 2.42 -2.20
C CYS A 85 9.25 3.17 -1.40
N GLN A 86 9.59 4.33 -0.85
CA GLN A 86 8.70 5.11 0.03
C GLN A 86 8.04 6.26 -0.73
N ALA A 87 6.72 6.32 -0.68
CA ALA A 87 5.94 7.45 -1.20
C ALA A 87 5.92 8.60 -0.18
N GLY A 88 6.39 9.79 -0.57
CA GLY A 88 6.50 10.93 0.35
C GLY A 88 5.15 11.47 0.82
N LYS A 89 4.12 11.41 -0.02
CA LYS A 89 2.74 11.84 0.28
C LYS A 89 1.80 10.67 0.57
N ASP A 90 2.32 9.58 1.12
CA ASP A 90 1.51 8.42 1.50
C ASP A 90 0.57 8.77 2.66
N THR A 91 -0.72 8.47 2.48
CA THR A 91 -1.77 8.63 3.50
C THR A 91 -2.28 7.30 4.05
N LEU A 92 -1.86 6.17 3.49
CA LEU A 92 -2.30 4.83 3.88
C LEU A 92 -1.29 4.13 4.79
N VAL A 93 0.00 4.32 4.53
CA VAL A 93 1.10 3.72 5.28
C VAL A 93 1.90 4.82 5.99
N SER A 94 2.41 4.51 7.16
CA SER A 94 3.21 5.46 7.95
C SER A 94 4.66 5.46 7.49
N ASN A 95 5.13 6.55 6.87
CA ASN A 95 6.52 6.74 6.49
C ASN A 95 7.48 6.57 7.69
N THR A 96 7.10 7.03 8.87
CA THR A 96 7.88 6.81 10.11
C THR A 96 8.01 5.32 10.43
N ALA A 97 6.95 4.53 10.24
CA ALA A 97 7.01 3.08 10.50
C ALA A 97 7.86 2.34 9.46
N GLU A 98 7.89 2.82 8.22
CA GLU A 98 8.78 2.34 7.16
C GLU A 98 10.24 2.69 7.46
N ASP A 99 10.52 3.91 7.94
CA ASP A 99 11.83 4.35 8.36
C ASP A 99 12.37 3.51 9.54
N GLU A 100 11.52 3.24 10.53
CA GLU A 100 11.87 2.34 11.65
C GLU A 100 12.14 0.90 11.20
N PHE A 101 11.43 0.44 10.17
CA PHE A 101 11.59 -0.91 9.62
C PHE A 101 12.90 -1.01 8.84
N ILE A 102 13.15 -0.11 7.88
CA ILE A 102 14.33 -0.16 7.02
C ILE A 102 15.62 0.04 7.83
N ALA A 103 15.60 0.88 8.86
CA ALA A 103 16.75 1.11 9.74
C ALA A 103 17.17 -0.13 10.54
N LYS A 104 16.32 -1.13 10.68
CA LYS A 104 16.59 -2.39 11.38
C LYS A 104 16.97 -3.53 10.46
N LEU A 105 16.82 -3.36 9.16
CA LEU A 105 17.17 -4.40 8.19
C LEU A 105 18.71 -4.48 8.03
N PRO A 106 19.30 -5.69 8.07
CA PRO A 106 20.75 -5.86 7.87
C PRO A 106 21.23 -5.42 6.48
N GLN A 107 20.39 -5.58 5.45
CA GLN A 107 20.68 -5.24 4.06
C GLN A 107 19.50 -4.47 3.46
N GLY A 108 19.12 -3.36 4.10
CA GLY A 108 18.02 -2.49 3.67
C GLY A 108 18.52 -1.30 2.85
N THR A 109 17.90 -1.06 1.70
CA THR A 109 18.08 0.15 0.87
C THR A 109 16.77 0.90 0.80
N LYS A 110 16.78 2.23 0.97
CA LYS A 110 15.58 3.06 0.85
C LYS A 110 15.71 4.06 -0.29
N LYS A 111 14.68 4.15 -1.11
CA LYS A 111 14.47 5.21 -2.12
C LYS A 111 13.18 5.95 -1.78
N VAL A 112 13.22 7.28 -1.84
CA VAL A 112 12.08 8.15 -1.52
C VAL A 112 11.61 8.87 -2.77
N TYR A 113 10.28 8.86 -2.97
CA TYR A 113 9.59 9.59 -4.05
C TYR A 113 8.71 10.66 -3.39
N PRO A 114 9.27 11.87 -3.15
CA PRO A 114 8.71 12.85 -2.21
C PRO A 114 7.32 13.34 -2.62
N ASP A 115 7.04 13.41 -3.91
CA ASP A 115 5.77 13.89 -4.44
C ASP A 115 4.74 12.81 -4.72
N SER A 116 5.14 11.52 -4.65
CA SER A 116 4.26 10.40 -4.94
C SER A 116 3.25 10.14 -3.83
N LYS A 117 2.03 9.77 -4.23
CA LYS A 117 1.03 9.13 -3.38
C LYS A 117 1.38 7.63 -3.22
N HIS A 118 0.59 6.90 -2.45
CA HIS A 118 0.83 5.47 -2.11
C HIS A 118 1.15 4.57 -3.31
N GLU A 119 0.50 4.78 -4.44
CA GLU A 119 0.74 4.01 -5.68
C GLU A 119 1.85 4.65 -6.53
N ILE A 120 3.12 4.48 -6.14
CA ILE A 120 4.28 5.04 -6.85
C ILE A 120 4.28 4.61 -8.33
N PHE A 121 3.86 3.37 -8.63
CA PHE A 121 3.74 2.84 -9.98
C PHE A 121 2.61 3.48 -10.81
N ASN A 122 1.79 4.33 -10.20
CA ASN A 122 0.74 5.15 -10.82
C ASN A 122 1.02 6.66 -10.68
N ALA A 123 2.27 7.04 -10.45
CA ALA A 123 2.71 8.42 -10.40
C ALA A 123 2.81 9.04 -11.82
N ASP A 124 3.32 10.26 -11.92
CA ASP A 124 3.70 10.89 -13.19
C ASP A 124 4.85 10.13 -13.88
N ASP A 125 5.12 10.47 -15.14
CA ASP A 125 6.07 9.72 -15.96
C ASP A 125 7.50 9.84 -15.43
N ASP A 126 7.93 11.02 -14.96
CA ASP A 126 9.29 11.23 -14.43
C ASP A 126 9.52 10.42 -13.15
N THR A 127 8.54 10.42 -12.25
CA THR A 127 8.58 9.60 -11.02
C THR A 127 8.61 8.11 -11.36
N LEU A 128 7.85 7.70 -12.36
CA LEU A 128 7.76 6.29 -12.77
C LEU A 128 9.06 5.81 -13.42
N GLU A 129 9.67 6.62 -14.29
CA GLU A 129 10.97 6.31 -14.91
C GLU A 129 12.03 6.12 -13.82
N LYS A 130 12.11 7.06 -12.88
CA LYS A 130 13.02 6.94 -11.73
C LYS A 130 12.74 5.70 -10.89
N PHE A 131 11.47 5.38 -10.62
CA PHE A 131 11.07 4.22 -9.83
C PHE A 131 11.55 2.92 -10.46
N TYR A 132 11.36 2.74 -11.76
CA TYR A 132 11.83 1.54 -12.45
C TYR A 132 13.36 1.50 -12.58
N SER A 133 14.02 2.64 -12.81
CA SER A 133 15.48 2.70 -12.79
C SER A 133 16.05 2.27 -11.44
N ASP A 134 15.52 2.79 -10.33
CA ASP A 134 15.96 2.42 -8.98
C ASP A 134 15.75 0.92 -8.68
N ILE A 135 14.70 0.30 -9.22
CA ILE A 135 14.46 -1.15 -9.09
C ILE A 135 15.49 -1.95 -9.92
N LEU A 136 15.72 -1.56 -11.16
CA LEU A 136 16.68 -2.23 -12.03
C LEU A 136 18.11 -2.14 -11.50
N ASP A 137 18.49 -0.97 -11.00
CA ASP A 137 19.80 -0.73 -10.37
C ASP A 137 19.98 -1.57 -9.09
N PHE A 138 18.90 -1.84 -8.36
CA PHE A 138 18.95 -2.69 -7.18
C PHE A 138 19.14 -4.17 -7.52
N TRP A 139 18.73 -4.61 -8.71
CA TRP A 139 18.88 -6.00 -9.17
C TRP A 139 20.15 -6.28 -9.98
N ALA A 140 20.84 -5.23 -10.44
CA ALA A 140 22.10 -5.35 -11.17
C ALA A 140 23.27 -5.71 -10.24
#